data_a431c5f6f5026e6991736a148a804513
#
_entry.id   a431c5f6f5026e6991736a148a804513
#
_cell.length_a   1.000
_cell.length_b   1.000
_cell.length_c   1.000
_cell.angle_alpha   90.00
_cell.angle_beta   90.00
_cell.angle_gamma   90.00
#
_symmetry.space_group_name_H-M   'P 1'
#
loop_
_entity.id
_entity.type
_entity.pdbx_description
1 polymer ?
#
loop_
_entity_poly.entity_id
_entity_poly.type
_entity_poly.pdbx_seq_one_letter_code
_entity_poly.pdbx_strand_id
1 'polypeptide(L)'
;MRKFLVTGGAGFIGSNLCEYLLKAGEEVTCLDNFATGKFENIEALLREYPERFKLQVGDIRKPEDCRKAVAEAEYVFHEAALGSVPRSINDPQTTNEVNISGFLNMLVAARDAGVRRFVYAASSSTYGDSQNLPKVEEVIGRPLSPYAITKYVNELYADVFGRVYGMECIGLRYFYVC
;
A
#
# COMPACT_ATOMS: atom_id res chain seq x y z
N MET A 1 12.09 12.68 15.06
CA MET A 1 10.93 11.79 14.94
C MET A 1 10.33 12.04 13.56
N ARG A 2 10.25 11.02 12.71
CA ARG A 2 9.71 11.09 11.35
C ARG A 2 8.25 10.71 11.37
N LYS A 3 7.48 11.21 10.40
CA LYS A 3 6.03 10.95 10.29
C LYS A 3 5.75 9.98 9.14
N PHE A 4 5.17 8.86 9.46
CA PHE A 4 4.83 7.79 8.53
C PHE A 4 3.32 7.66 8.36
N LEU A 5 2.87 7.46 7.12
CA LEU A 5 1.55 6.95 6.82
C LEU A 5 1.66 5.47 6.44
N VAL A 6 0.87 4.62 7.09
CA VAL A 6 0.69 3.22 6.69
C VAL A 6 -0.75 3.03 6.26
N THR A 7 -1.00 2.82 4.98
CA THR A 7 -2.34 2.46 4.49
C THR A 7 -2.52 0.95 4.56
N GLY A 8 -3.74 0.48 4.85
CA GLY A 8 -3.95 -0.94 5.16
C GLY A 8 -3.30 -1.34 6.49
N GLY A 9 -3.14 -0.36 7.40
CA GLY A 9 -2.42 -0.54 8.66
C GLY A 9 -3.09 -1.48 9.67
N ALA A 10 -4.37 -1.83 9.48
CA ALA A 10 -5.06 -2.84 10.27
C ALA A 10 -4.97 -4.26 9.65
N GLY A 11 -4.33 -4.40 8.47
CA GLY A 11 -4.01 -5.69 7.86
C GLY A 11 -2.79 -6.34 8.52
N PHE A 12 -2.47 -7.57 8.09
CA PHE A 12 -1.33 -8.33 8.65
C PHE A 12 0.00 -7.60 8.47
N ILE A 13 0.37 -7.23 7.24
CA ILE A 13 1.65 -6.55 6.98
C ILE A 13 1.63 -5.16 7.61
N GLY A 14 0.56 -4.39 7.37
CA GLY A 14 0.46 -3.01 7.84
C GLY A 14 0.55 -2.85 9.36
N SER A 15 -0.09 -3.74 10.13
CA SER A 15 -0.04 -3.68 11.60
C SER A 15 1.35 -3.97 12.16
N ASN A 16 2.07 -4.93 11.57
CA ASN A 16 3.46 -5.22 11.92
C ASN A 16 4.39 -4.04 11.57
N LEU A 17 4.18 -3.36 10.45
CA LEU A 17 4.91 -2.14 10.10
C LEU A 17 4.61 -1.00 11.08
N CYS A 18 3.35 -0.79 11.44
CA CYS A 18 2.96 0.20 12.45
C CYS A 18 3.69 -0.06 13.77
N GLU A 19 3.65 -1.30 14.26
CA GLU A 19 4.31 -1.69 15.52
C GLU A 19 5.82 -1.45 15.43
N TYR A 20 6.47 -1.88 14.36
CA TYR A 20 7.91 -1.70 14.15
C TYR A 20 8.32 -0.23 14.20
N LEU A 21 7.61 0.64 13.47
CA LEU A 21 7.88 2.07 13.41
C LEU A 21 7.68 2.75 14.76
N LEU A 22 6.62 2.40 15.48
CA LEU A 22 6.33 2.92 16.82
C LEU A 22 7.42 2.50 17.84
N LYS A 23 7.87 1.25 17.79
CA LYS A 23 9.00 0.74 18.61
C LYS A 23 10.31 1.45 18.27
N ALA A 24 10.49 1.86 17.01
CA ALA A 24 11.64 2.65 16.57
C ALA A 24 11.56 4.14 16.98
N GLY A 25 10.50 4.56 17.66
CA GLY A 25 10.35 5.94 18.17
C GLY A 25 9.70 6.90 17.15
N GLU A 26 9.11 6.42 16.08
CA GLU A 26 8.51 7.26 15.02
C GLU A 26 7.02 7.55 15.29
N GLU A 27 6.46 8.52 14.56
CA GLU A 27 5.01 8.77 14.52
C GLU A 27 4.37 8.05 13.35
N VAL A 28 3.21 7.43 13.58
CA VAL A 28 2.51 6.65 12.56
C VAL A 28 1.04 7.05 12.48
N THR A 29 0.59 7.36 11.27
CA THR A 29 -0.83 7.41 10.94
C THR A 29 -1.22 6.11 10.21
N CYS A 30 -2.21 5.40 10.73
CA CYS A 30 -2.81 4.23 10.10
C CYS A 30 -4.07 4.65 9.34
N LEU A 31 -4.13 4.41 8.03
CA LEU A 31 -5.36 4.56 7.24
C LEU A 31 -5.89 3.16 6.90
N ASP A 32 -7.11 2.85 7.33
CA ASP A 32 -7.78 1.59 7.02
C ASP A 32 -9.31 1.76 6.98
N ASN A 33 -9.99 1.02 6.13
CA ASN A 33 -11.46 0.98 6.07
C ASN A 33 -12.05 -0.29 6.70
N PHE A 34 -11.20 -1.17 7.23
CA PHE A 34 -11.52 -2.46 7.83
C PHE A 34 -12.27 -3.45 6.90
N ALA A 35 -12.18 -3.27 5.58
CA ALA A 35 -12.77 -4.23 4.63
C ALA A 35 -12.15 -5.63 4.75
N THR A 36 -10.86 -5.72 5.09
CA THR A 36 -10.12 -6.97 5.32
C THR A 36 -9.24 -6.90 6.56
N GLY A 37 -8.82 -5.71 6.96
CA GLY A 37 -8.12 -5.44 8.21
C GLY A 37 -9.01 -5.65 9.44
N LYS A 38 -8.38 -5.84 10.60
CA LYS A 38 -9.08 -6.07 11.87
C LYS A 38 -8.62 -5.06 12.90
N PHE A 39 -9.57 -4.50 13.66
CA PHE A 39 -9.25 -3.54 14.73
C PHE A 39 -8.33 -4.13 15.80
N GLU A 40 -8.51 -5.42 16.09
CA GLU A 40 -7.73 -6.16 17.07
C GLU A 40 -6.23 -6.15 16.76
N ASN A 41 -5.84 -6.03 15.48
CA ASN A 41 -4.43 -5.97 15.07
C ASN A 41 -3.73 -4.68 15.51
N ILE A 42 -4.49 -3.61 15.79
CA ILE A 42 -3.94 -2.29 16.12
C ILE A 42 -4.42 -1.74 17.46
N GLU A 43 -5.37 -2.41 18.12
CA GLU A 43 -5.94 -1.95 19.40
C GLU A 43 -4.87 -1.72 20.49
N ALA A 44 -3.93 -2.65 20.62
CA ALA A 44 -2.82 -2.54 21.56
C ALA A 44 -1.94 -1.31 21.25
N LEU A 45 -1.67 -1.04 19.96
CA LEU A 45 -0.85 0.10 19.54
C LEU A 45 -1.51 1.44 19.90
N LEU A 46 -2.83 1.55 19.73
CA LEU A 46 -3.58 2.76 20.12
C LEU A 46 -3.48 3.04 21.63
N ARG A 47 -3.47 1.99 22.45
CA ARG A 47 -3.38 2.10 23.90
C ARG A 47 -1.94 2.39 24.35
N GLU A 48 -0.93 1.76 23.73
CA GLU A 48 0.47 1.85 24.13
C GLU A 48 1.15 3.12 23.61
N TYR A 49 0.70 3.65 22.46
CA TYR A 49 1.32 4.81 21.80
C TYR A 49 0.32 5.93 21.49
N PRO A 50 -0.50 6.41 22.47
CA PRO A 50 -1.61 7.34 22.20
C PRO A 50 -1.18 8.66 21.55
N GLU A 51 0.06 9.12 21.84
CA GLU A 51 0.58 10.39 21.31
C GLU A 51 1.26 10.23 19.92
N ARG A 52 1.62 9.01 19.54
CA ARG A 52 2.41 8.74 18.33
C ARG A 52 1.71 7.85 17.30
N PHE A 53 0.61 7.22 17.68
CA PHE A 53 -0.19 6.39 16.79
C PHE A 53 -1.58 6.98 16.59
N LYS A 54 -1.90 7.33 15.33
CA LYS A 54 -3.20 7.89 14.96
C LYS A 54 -3.93 6.94 14.02
N LEU A 55 -5.17 6.62 14.33
CA LEU A 55 -6.05 5.88 13.41
C LEU A 55 -6.94 6.86 12.65
N GLN A 56 -6.88 6.79 11.32
CA GLN A 56 -7.85 7.38 10.43
C GLN A 56 -8.67 6.26 9.77
N VAL A 57 -9.94 6.16 10.12
CA VAL A 57 -10.87 5.30 9.38
C VAL A 57 -11.22 6.00 8.06
N GLY A 58 -10.90 5.35 6.93
CA GLY A 58 -11.11 5.94 5.61
C GLY A 58 -10.80 4.98 4.48
N ASP A 59 -11.18 5.35 3.27
CA ASP A 59 -11.10 4.50 2.08
C ASP A 59 -10.23 5.16 0.99
N ILE A 60 -9.21 4.45 0.51
CA ILE A 60 -8.31 4.95 -0.54
C ILE A 60 -9.02 5.25 -1.87
N ARG A 61 -10.23 4.72 -2.09
CA ARG A 61 -11.07 5.08 -3.24
C ARG A 61 -11.58 6.52 -3.17
N LYS A 62 -11.54 7.13 -1.99
CA LYS A 62 -11.96 8.51 -1.75
C LYS A 62 -10.75 9.44 -1.71
N PRO A 63 -10.55 10.33 -2.70
CA PRO A 63 -9.41 11.24 -2.74
C PRO A 63 -9.27 12.13 -1.50
N GLU A 64 -10.38 12.52 -0.89
CA GLU A 64 -10.40 13.32 0.33
C GLU A 64 -9.79 12.57 1.53
N ASP A 65 -10.08 11.27 1.69
CA ASP A 65 -9.49 10.44 2.75
C ASP A 65 -7.98 10.30 2.54
N CYS A 66 -7.54 10.13 1.28
CA CYS A 66 -6.13 10.06 0.92
C CYS A 66 -5.41 11.36 1.26
N ARG A 67 -5.95 12.53 0.84
CA ARG A 67 -5.36 13.85 1.15
C ARG A 67 -5.24 14.10 2.65
N LYS A 68 -6.28 13.75 3.41
CA LYS A 68 -6.26 13.89 4.86
C LYS A 68 -5.18 13.00 5.50
N ALA A 69 -5.04 11.77 5.02
CA ALA A 69 -4.08 10.82 5.59
C ALA A 69 -2.63 11.22 5.36
N VAL A 70 -2.29 11.79 4.20
CA VAL A 70 -0.91 12.17 3.87
C VAL A 70 -0.50 13.54 4.38
N ALA A 71 -1.43 14.35 4.92
CA ALA A 71 -1.21 15.78 5.18
C ALA A 71 0.04 16.10 6.00
N GLU A 72 0.43 15.21 6.92
CA GLU A 72 1.62 15.38 7.75
C GLU A 72 2.70 14.34 7.46
N ALA A 73 2.48 13.42 6.51
CA ALA A 73 3.38 12.29 6.28
C ALA A 73 4.63 12.71 5.49
N GLU A 74 5.79 12.30 5.97
CA GLU A 74 7.05 12.40 5.24
C GLU A 74 7.30 11.14 4.38
N TYR A 75 6.81 10.00 4.85
CA TYR A 75 6.98 8.68 4.23
C TYR A 75 5.64 7.95 4.18
N VAL A 76 5.41 7.22 3.10
CA VAL A 76 4.21 6.39 2.94
C VAL A 76 4.62 4.93 2.75
N PHE A 77 4.02 4.04 3.54
CA PHE A 77 3.94 2.60 3.27
C PHE A 77 2.53 2.27 2.81
N HIS A 78 2.37 1.96 1.53
CA HIS A 78 1.07 1.69 0.94
C HIS A 78 0.84 0.18 0.83
N GLU A 79 0.17 -0.38 1.87
CA GLU A 79 -0.18 -1.80 1.96
C GLU A 79 -1.67 -2.06 1.67
N ALA A 80 -2.48 -1.00 1.59
CA ALA A 80 -3.92 -1.10 1.32
C ALA A 80 -4.18 -1.67 -0.09
N ALA A 81 -4.78 -2.85 -0.14
CA ALA A 81 -5.22 -3.51 -1.36
C ALA A 81 -6.20 -4.63 -1.06
N LEU A 82 -6.97 -5.05 -2.06
CA LEU A 82 -7.68 -6.32 -2.03
C LEU A 82 -6.78 -7.42 -2.60
N GLY A 83 -6.11 -8.15 -1.70
CA GLY A 83 -5.16 -9.21 -2.02
C GLY A 83 -5.85 -10.57 -2.11
N SER A 84 -6.35 -10.97 -3.28
CA SER A 84 -6.86 -12.32 -3.50
C SER A 84 -7.12 -12.56 -4.98
N VAL A 85 -6.46 -13.55 -5.55
CA VAL A 85 -6.71 -13.97 -6.94
C VAL A 85 -8.15 -14.46 -7.12
N PRO A 86 -8.70 -15.37 -6.29
CA PRO A 86 -10.09 -15.80 -6.41
C PRO A 86 -11.09 -14.65 -6.31
N ARG A 87 -10.89 -13.71 -5.37
CA ARG A 87 -11.76 -12.52 -5.26
C ARG A 87 -11.72 -11.69 -6.54
N SER A 88 -10.54 -11.45 -7.10
CA SER A 88 -10.40 -10.64 -8.31
C SER A 88 -11.05 -11.27 -9.55
N ILE A 89 -11.16 -12.59 -9.58
CA ILE A 89 -11.88 -13.31 -10.64
C ILE A 89 -13.40 -13.15 -10.46
N ASN A 90 -13.89 -13.24 -9.21
CA ASN A 90 -15.31 -13.13 -8.90
C ASN A 90 -15.83 -11.69 -8.96
N ASP A 91 -15.00 -10.72 -8.55
CA ASP A 91 -15.33 -9.28 -8.55
C ASP A 91 -14.13 -8.46 -9.01
N PRO A 92 -13.88 -8.42 -10.33
CA PRO A 92 -12.77 -7.66 -10.88
C PRO A 92 -12.98 -6.14 -10.79
N GLN A 93 -14.23 -5.66 -10.78
CA GLN A 93 -14.53 -4.24 -10.71
C GLN A 93 -14.12 -3.65 -9.37
N THR A 94 -14.58 -4.20 -8.27
CA THR A 94 -14.18 -3.74 -6.93
C THR A 94 -12.66 -3.89 -6.72
N THR A 95 -12.07 -4.98 -7.22
CA THR A 95 -10.61 -5.16 -7.16
C THR A 95 -9.88 -4.05 -7.92
N ASN A 96 -10.36 -3.67 -9.10
CA ASN A 96 -9.80 -2.56 -9.89
C ASN A 96 -9.96 -1.21 -9.18
N GLU A 97 -11.15 -0.92 -8.65
CA GLU A 97 -11.42 0.34 -7.95
C GLU A 97 -10.49 0.54 -6.75
N VAL A 98 -10.28 -0.50 -5.95
CA VAL A 98 -9.38 -0.43 -4.79
C VAL A 98 -7.93 -0.40 -5.23
N ASN A 99 -7.50 -1.38 -6.04
CA ASN A 99 -6.08 -1.60 -6.29
C ASN A 99 -5.49 -0.67 -7.35
N ILE A 100 -6.28 -0.16 -8.30
CA ILE A 100 -5.81 0.79 -9.32
C ILE A 100 -6.23 2.21 -8.97
N SER A 101 -7.53 2.49 -8.89
CA SER A 101 -8.00 3.85 -8.63
C SER A 101 -7.58 4.34 -7.25
N GLY A 102 -7.70 3.48 -6.23
CA GLY A 102 -7.26 3.80 -4.87
C GLY A 102 -5.73 4.02 -4.78
N PHE A 103 -4.94 3.19 -5.46
CA PHE A 103 -3.50 3.39 -5.55
C PHE A 103 -3.14 4.73 -6.20
N LEU A 104 -3.78 5.06 -7.32
CA LEU A 104 -3.56 6.33 -8.01
C LEU A 104 -3.96 7.53 -7.15
N ASN A 105 -5.09 7.46 -6.41
CA ASN A 105 -5.48 8.49 -5.47
C ASN A 105 -4.40 8.73 -4.41
N MET A 106 -3.80 7.66 -3.87
CA MET A 106 -2.71 7.76 -2.90
C MET A 106 -1.44 8.36 -3.52
N LEU A 107 -1.06 7.95 -4.75
CA LEU A 107 0.09 8.54 -5.44
C LEU A 107 -0.09 10.04 -5.67
N VAL A 108 -1.27 10.46 -6.15
CA VAL A 108 -1.59 11.88 -6.37
C VAL A 108 -1.53 12.65 -5.05
N ALA A 109 -2.16 12.13 -3.99
CA ALA A 109 -2.15 12.77 -2.68
C ALA A 109 -0.72 12.89 -2.12
N ALA A 110 0.09 11.84 -2.24
CA ALA A 110 1.47 11.81 -1.78
C ALA A 110 2.37 12.80 -2.56
N ARG A 111 2.19 12.89 -3.89
CA ARG A 111 2.86 13.89 -4.73
C ARG A 111 2.52 15.31 -4.27
N ASP A 112 1.25 15.60 -4.12
CA ASP A 112 0.77 16.95 -3.80
C ASP A 112 1.18 17.38 -2.37
N ALA A 113 1.33 16.43 -1.46
CA ALA A 113 1.85 16.66 -0.11
C ALA A 113 3.39 16.72 -0.03
N GLY A 114 4.11 16.44 -1.12
CA GLY A 114 5.57 16.45 -1.14
C GLY A 114 6.19 15.31 -0.31
N VAL A 115 5.55 14.14 -0.26
CA VAL A 115 6.07 12.96 0.43
C VAL A 115 7.45 12.60 -0.12
N ARG A 116 8.43 12.37 0.76
CA ARG A 116 9.82 12.10 0.38
C ARG A 116 10.00 10.73 -0.28
N ARG A 117 9.27 9.71 0.20
CA ARG A 117 9.35 8.36 -0.34
C ARG A 117 8.02 7.63 -0.20
N PHE A 118 7.62 6.97 -1.28
CA PHE A 118 6.41 6.15 -1.37
C PHE A 118 6.80 4.69 -1.61
N VAL A 119 6.73 3.87 -0.56
CA VAL A 119 6.98 2.42 -0.63
C VAL A 119 5.63 1.71 -0.73
N TYR A 120 5.51 0.74 -1.63
CA TYR A 120 4.22 0.06 -1.83
C TYR A 120 4.35 -1.44 -2.02
N ALA A 121 3.31 -2.15 -1.62
CA ALA A 121 3.15 -3.58 -1.87
C ALA A 121 2.91 -3.82 -3.36
N ALA A 122 3.96 -4.14 -4.11
CA ALA A 122 3.87 -4.81 -5.39
C ALA A 122 3.57 -6.32 -5.14
N SER A 123 3.73 -7.17 -6.12
CA SER A 123 3.38 -8.58 -5.94
C SER A 123 4.22 -9.49 -6.83
N SER A 124 4.59 -10.66 -6.30
CA SER A 124 5.16 -11.74 -7.10
C SER A 124 4.23 -12.23 -8.23
N SER A 125 2.92 -11.95 -8.14
CA SER A 125 1.97 -12.24 -9.23
C SER A 125 2.28 -11.50 -10.53
N THR A 126 3.07 -10.41 -10.47
CA THR A 126 3.56 -9.68 -11.65
C THR A 126 4.48 -10.54 -12.51
N TYR A 127 5.16 -11.53 -11.96
CA TYR A 127 5.97 -12.47 -12.74
C TYR A 127 5.13 -13.35 -13.68
N GLY A 128 3.83 -13.51 -13.43
CA GLY A 128 2.88 -14.16 -14.33
C GLY A 128 3.30 -15.57 -14.72
N ASP A 129 3.27 -15.85 -16.02
CA ASP A 129 3.63 -17.15 -16.63
C ASP A 129 5.14 -17.33 -16.92
N SER A 130 5.99 -16.41 -16.49
CA SER A 130 7.45 -16.54 -16.64
C SER A 130 7.95 -17.85 -16.04
N GLN A 131 8.72 -18.64 -16.82
CA GLN A 131 9.32 -19.89 -16.37
C GLN A 131 10.75 -19.70 -15.82
N ASN A 132 11.31 -18.49 -15.93
CA ASN A 132 12.69 -18.24 -15.51
C ASN A 132 12.86 -18.35 -13.99
N LEU A 133 13.94 -18.99 -13.57
CA LEU A 133 14.39 -19.11 -12.17
C LEU A 133 15.90 -18.83 -12.10
N PRO A 134 16.36 -18.09 -11.08
CA PRO A 134 15.55 -17.34 -10.11
C PRO A 134 14.72 -16.25 -10.78
N LYS A 135 13.66 -15.78 -10.12
CA LYS A 135 12.92 -14.59 -10.56
C LYS A 135 13.80 -13.36 -10.38
N VAL A 136 13.86 -12.52 -11.42
CA VAL A 136 14.55 -11.24 -11.41
C VAL A 136 13.60 -10.14 -11.87
N GLU A 137 13.78 -8.93 -11.38
CA GLU A 137 12.81 -7.85 -11.50
C GLU A 137 12.57 -7.42 -12.97
N GLU A 138 13.58 -7.53 -13.82
CA GLU A 138 13.54 -7.10 -15.23
C GLU A 138 12.77 -8.08 -16.13
N VAL A 139 12.56 -9.32 -15.68
CA VAL A 139 11.97 -10.38 -16.50
C VAL A 139 10.61 -10.79 -15.93
N ILE A 140 9.55 -10.29 -16.54
CA ILE A 140 8.18 -10.67 -16.21
C ILE A 140 7.49 -11.41 -17.35
N GLY A 141 6.52 -12.24 -17.03
CA GLY A 141 5.64 -12.89 -17.99
C GLY A 141 4.31 -12.14 -18.17
N ARG A 142 3.29 -12.87 -18.62
CA ARG A 142 1.94 -12.33 -18.76
C ARG A 142 1.15 -12.48 -17.46
N PRO A 143 0.48 -11.44 -16.96
CA PRO A 143 -0.37 -11.56 -15.78
C PRO A 143 -1.43 -12.65 -15.95
N LEU A 144 -1.64 -13.47 -14.90
CA LEU A 144 -2.55 -14.62 -14.96
C LEU A 144 -3.90 -14.38 -14.26
N SER A 145 -4.15 -13.18 -13.73
CA SER A 145 -5.39 -12.85 -13.04
C SER A 145 -5.67 -11.34 -13.06
N PRO A 146 -6.92 -10.92 -12.84
CA PRO A 146 -7.23 -9.50 -12.66
C PRO A 146 -6.40 -8.87 -11.52
N TYR A 147 -6.18 -9.58 -10.41
CA TYR A 147 -5.30 -9.13 -9.33
C TYR A 147 -3.87 -8.85 -9.82
N ALA A 148 -3.28 -9.78 -10.58
CA ALA A 148 -1.94 -9.60 -11.14
C ALA A 148 -1.85 -8.37 -12.06
N ILE A 149 -2.89 -8.12 -12.88
CA ILE A 149 -3.00 -6.93 -13.72
C ILE A 149 -2.98 -5.68 -12.83
N THR A 150 -3.78 -5.63 -11.75
CA THR A 150 -3.83 -4.44 -10.89
C THR A 150 -2.47 -4.14 -10.26
N LYS A 151 -1.74 -5.16 -9.83
CA LYS A 151 -0.41 -4.97 -9.24
C LYS A 151 0.63 -4.53 -10.27
N TYR A 152 0.57 -5.06 -11.48
CA TYR A 152 1.46 -4.60 -12.54
C TYR A 152 1.17 -3.15 -12.96
N VAL A 153 -0.10 -2.75 -13.05
CA VAL A 153 -0.50 -1.37 -13.33
C VAL A 153 0.04 -0.41 -12.24
N ASN A 154 0.05 -0.83 -10.98
CA ASN A 154 0.64 -0.02 -9.91
C ASN A 154 2.13 0.27 -10.15
N GLU A 155 2.90 -0.73 -10.61
CA GLU A 155 4.31 -0.56 -10.95
C GLU A 155 4.49 0.44 -12.10
N LEU A 156 3.64 0.36 -13.14
CA LEU A 156 3.67 1.30 -14.27
C LEU A 156 3.36 2.73 -13.83
N TYR A 157 2.35 2.94 -12.98
CA TYR A 157 2.05 4.27 -12.43
C TYR A 157 3.21 4.80 -11.57
N ALA A 158 3.76 3.98 -10.68
CA ALA A 158 4.86 4.39 -9.82
C ALA A 158 6.10 4.80 -10.62
N ASP A 159 6.45 4.05 -11.68
CA ASP A 159 7.55 4.38 -12.59
C ASP A 159 7.32 5.73 -13.29
N VAL A 160 6.11 5.95 -13.84
CA VAL A 160 5.77 7.23 -14.49
C VAL A 160 5.80 8.38 -13.49
N PHE A 161 5.28 8.20 -12.27
CA PHE A 161 5.32 9.23 -11.22
C PHE A 161 6.75 9.57 -10.81
N GLY A 162 7.63 8.57 -10.76
CA GLY A 162 9.07 8.79 -10.55
C GLY A 162 9.69 9.64 -11.64
N ARG A 163 9.47 9.28 -12.90
CA ARG A 163 10.09 9.98 -14.06
C ARG A 163 9.51 11.36 -14.32
N VAL A 164 8.20 11.53 -14.16
CA VAL A 164 7.51 12.79 -14.52
C VAL A 164 7.48 13.78 -13.37
N TYR A 165 7.26 13.31 -12.15
CA TYR A 165 7.08 14.16 -10.97
C TYR A 165 8.25 14.10 -9.98
N GLY A 166 9.28 13.30 -10.25
CA GLY A 166 10.43 13.15 -9.36
C GLY A 166 10.14 12.47 -8.03
N MET A 167 9.02 11.72 -7.94
CA MET A 167 8.68 10.97 -6.73
C MET A 167 9.60 9.76 -6.54
N GLU A 168 10.13 9.57 -5.33
CA GLU A 168 10.84 8.35 -5.00
C GLU A 168 9.84 7.23 -4.66
N CYS A 169 9.52 6.38 -5.64
CA CYS A 169 8.60 5.26 -5.50
C CYS A 169 9.38 3.94 -5.48
N ILE A 170 9.10 3.07 -4.49
CA ILE A 170 9.74 1.75 -4.34
C ILE A 170 8.66 0.69 -4.23
N GLY A 171 8.57 -0.19 -5.22
CA GLY A 171 7.68 -1.35 -5.20
C GLY A 171 8.39 -2.60 -4.70
N LEU A 172 7.80 -3.29 -3.72
CA LEU A 172 8.32 -4.54 -3.19
C LEU A 172 7.43 -5.70 -3.64
N ARG A 173 7.92 -6.56 -4.51
CA ARG A 173 7.19 -7.75 -4.98
C ARG A 173 7.24 -8.84 -3.92
N TYR A 174 6.29 -8.80 -3.00
CA TYR A 174 6.19 -9.78 -1.92
C TYR A 174 5.94 -11.19 -2.46
N PHE A 175 6.66 -12.16 -1.90
CA PHE A 175 6.43 -13.58 -2.06
C PHE A 175 5.89 -14.13 -0.73
N TYR A 176 4.79 -14.88 -0.76
CA TYR A 176 4.26 -15.68 0.35
C TYR A 176 4.50 -15.09 1.75
N VAL A 177 3.80 -14.01 2.05
CA VAL A 177 3.77 -13.44 3.41
C VAL A 177 2.69 -14.17 4.19
N CYS A 178 3.10 -14.98 5.19
CA CYS A 178 2.21 -15.75 6.07
C CYS A 178 2.33 -15.24 7.49
#